data_3f20196c484df59a5f6c8814d0da79fe
#
_entry.id   3f20196c484df59a5f6c8814d0da79fe
#
_cell.length_a   1.000
_cell.length_b   1.000
_cell.length_c   1.000
_cell.angle_alpha   90.00
_cell.angle_beta   90.00
_cell.angle_gamma   90.00
#
_symmetry.space_group_name_H-M   'P 1'
#
loop_
_entity.id
_entity.type
_entity.pdbx_description
1 polymer ?
#
loop_
_entity_poly.entity_id
_entity_poly.type
_entity_poly.pdbx_seq_one_letter_code
_entity_poly.pdbx_strand_id
1 'polypeptide(L)'
;MDSEPVTAKSLSWTYMINANTFEKAYKETLSGFKTWSQKAHAGNWVLKPENIGSRIGIDETSFCHELYTIVHNKDGHGKKSSIIAIVKGVTPHDVASVLLQIPAEQRLKVETATMDLSDCMRAIVREAFPETTVVRDCFHVIKRAGEGIKELRLRLKREAVKDVNRQKAEFRKYLEGLAKKRKQYRERRKKQGRKRCKGKKRGPKPKRLSTKFEPAKLKNGETLVEALTRCRTQLGKSREKWTEKEKERAKILFELYPKLEEAYNLVNDLRVIFRNKKLDKEAAKVSFTKWYGKVAKSTLREIKSVKDTIKQYEDEILNYFDKRETNASAESLNSKMKCFRSSMRGVRDIPFFFYRSMMVFG
;
A
#
# COMPACT_ATOMS: atom_id res chain seq x y z
N MET A 1 10.13 23.35 -21.71
CA MET A 1 9.83 21.91 -21.71
C MET A 1 11.02 21.06 -21.20
N ASP A 2 12.24 21.50 -21.36
CA ASP A 2 13.42 20.70 -20.92
C ASP A 2 13.70 20.79 -19.43
N SER A 3 13.32 21.88 -18.79
CA SER A 3 13.58 22.12 -17.37
C SER A 3 12.41 21.81 -16.44
N GLU A 4 11.20 21.71 -17.01
CA GLU A 4 9.97 21.57 -16.23
C GLU A 4 9.06 20.48 -16.78
N PRO A 5 8.29 19.78 -15.94
CA PRO A 5 7.37 18.71 -16.34
C PRO A 5 6.07 19.27 -16.97
N VAL A 6 6.21 20.20 -17.91
CA VAL A 6 5.11 20.83 -18.63
C VAL A 6 4.84 20.15 -19.96
N THR A 7 3.63 20.24 -20.48
CA THR A 7 3.24 19.66 -21.76
C THR A 7 3.09 20.74 -22.83
N ALA A 8 3.21 20.36 -24.10
CA ALA A 8 2.92 21.27 -25.22
C ALA A 8 1.51 21.85 -25.10
N LYS A 9 0.55 21.05 -24.63
CA LYS A 9 -0.82 21.51 -24.42
C LYS A 9 -0.94 22.57 -23.33
N SER A 10 -0.22 22.45 -22.19
CA SER A 10 -0.24 23.49 -21.17
C SER A 10 0.37 24.79 -21.68
N LEU A 11 1.46 24.71 -22.44
CA LEU A 11 2.10 25.88 -23.04
C LEU A 11 1.25 26.52 -24.14
N SER A 12 0.47 25.73 -24.90
CA SER A 12 -0.38 26.25 -25.95
C SER A 12 -1.41 27.26 -25.46
N TRP A 13 -1.93 27.07 -24.24
CA TRP A 13 -2.84 28.01 -23.60
C TRP A 13 -2.16 29.35 -23.24
N THR A 14 -0.93 29.25 -22.72
CA THR A 14 -0.19 30.45 -22.27
C THR A 14 0.33 31.27 -23.43
N TYR A 15 0.81 30.60 -24.50
CA TYR A 15 1.48 31.26 -25.62
C TYR A 15 0.63 31.30 -26.88
N MET A 16 -0.64 30.91 -26.83
CA MET A 16 -1.60 30.95 -27.96
C MET A 16 -1.09 30.23 -29.21
N ILE A 17 -0.40 29.08 -29.05
CA ILE A 17 0.17 28.26 -30.10
C ILE A 17 -0.61 26.97 -30.27
N ASN A 18 -0.56 26.36 -31.48
CA ASN A 18 -1.17 25.05 -31.68
C ASN A 18 -0.37 23.96 -30.96
N ALA A 19 -1.01 23.26 -30.02
CA ALA A 19 -0.37 22.27 -29.17
C ALA A 19 0.24 21.09 -29.95
N ASN A 20 -0.48 20.57 -30.95
CA ASN A 20 -0.04 19.41 -31.73
C ASN A 20 1.15 19.76 -32.64
N THR A 21 1.07 20.89 -33.29
CA THR A 21 2.18 21.42 -34.14
C THR A 21 3.42 21.67 -33.28
N PHE A 22 3.23 22.29 -32.13
CA PHE A 22 4.33 22.56 -31.20
C PHE A 22 4.94 21.26 -30.64
N GLU A 23 4.12 20.29 -30.24
CA GLU A 23 4.62 19.00 -29.75
C GLU A 23 5.45 18.27 -30.81
N LYS A 24 4.97 18.26 -32.06
CA LYS A 24 5.69 17.66 -33.19
C LYS A 24 7.01 18.40 -33.45
N ALA A 25 6.99 19.72 -33.54
CA ALA A 25 8.19 20.53 -33.76
C ALA A 25 9.20 20.36 -32.62
N TYR A 26 8.70 20.34 -31.35
CA TYR A 26 9.57 20.09 -30.21
C TYR A 26 10.23 18.71 -30.28
N LYS A 27 9.48 17.66 -30.56
CA LYS A 27 10.00 16.30 -30.64
C LYS A 27 10.98 16.12 -31.81
N GLU A 28 10.69 16.69 -32.97
CA GLU A 28 11.43 16.44 -34.22
C GLU A 28 12.60 17.39 -34.43
N THR A 29 12.51 18.62 -33.93
CA THR A 29 13.44 19.69 -34.31
C THR A 29 14.00 20.46 -33.13
N LEU A 30 13.15 20.86 -32.17
CA LEU A 30 13.57 21.80 -31.10
C LEU A 30 14.25 21.10 -29.92
N SER A 31 13.90 19.83 -29.64
CA SER A 31 14.59 19.03 -28.62
C SER A 31 15.72 18.22 -29.22
N GLY A 32 16.65 17.78 -28.38
CA GLY A 32 17.71 16.85 -28.80
C GLY A 32 17.25 15.40 -28.95
N PHE A 33 15.94 15.10 -28.90
CA PHE A 33 15.46 13.71 -28.92
C PHE A 33 15.83 12.94 -30.18
N LYS A 34 15.84 13.59 -31.33
CA LYS A 34 16.15 12.93 -32.62
C LYS A 34 17.59 12.39 -32.67
N THR A 35 18.52 13.15 -32.07
CA THR A 35 19.96 12.85 -32.04
C THR A 35 20.40 12.24 -30.72
N TRP A 36 19.45 11.96 -29.80
CA TRP A 36 19.78 11.41 -28.49
C TRP A 36 20.37 10.00 -28.62
N SER A 37 21.58 9.82 -28.08
CA SER A 37 22.34 8.57 -28.20
C SER A 37 21.62 7.34 -27.67
N GLN A 38 20.78 7.49 -26.63
CA GLN A 38 20.06 6.40 -26.02
C GLN A 38 18.70 6.11 -26.65
N LYS A 39 18.29 6.85 -27.69
CA LYS A 39 16.96 6.72 -28.31
C LYS A 39 16.64 5.31 -28.77
N ALA A 40 17.60 4.57 -29.31
CA ALA A 40 17.41 3.23 -29.86
C ALA A 40 16.97 2.21 -28.81
N HIS A 41 17.46 2.32 -27.59
CA HIS A 41 17.16 1.39 -26.48
C HIS A 41 16.33 2.01 -25.35
N ALA A 42 15.93 3.28 -25.46
CA ALA A 42 15.24 4.00 -24.40
C ALA A 42 13.88 3.39 -23.99
N GLY A 43 13.27 2.55 -24.84
CA GLY A 43 12.09 1.76 -24.46
C GLY A 43 12.37 0.66 -23.43
N ASN A 44 13.63 0.19 -23.40
CA ASN A 44 14.08 -0.87 -22.51
C ASN A 44 14.89 -0.33 -21.33
N TRP A 45 15.79 0.60 -21.56
CA TRP A 45 16.56 1.22 -20.51
C TRP A 45 17.11 2.58 -20.91
N VAL A 46 17.33 3.43 -19.91
CA VAL A 46 18.06 4.69 -20.00
C VAL A 46 19.00 4.80 -18.81
N LEU A 47 20.17 5.39 -19.04
CA LEU A 47 21.26 5.49 -18.05
C LEU A 47 21.87 6.88 -18.06
N LYS A 48 22.17 7.40 -16.86
CA LYS A 48 22.84 8.69 -16.66
C LYS A 48 23.89 8.57 -15.55
N PRO A 49 25.07 8.00 -15.87
CA PRO A 49 26.12 7.69 -14.89
C PRO A 49 26.60 8.91 -14.10
N GLU A 50 26.60 10.10 -14.71
CA GLU A 50 27.03 11.34 -14.09
C GLU A 50 26.19 11.76 -12.87
N ASN A 51 24.98 11.20 -12.73
CA ASN A 51 24.10 11.49 -11.59
C ASN A 51 24.36 10.61 -10.37
N ILE A 52 25.28 9.65 -10.47
CA ILE A 52 25.55 8.75 -9.35
C ILE A 52 26.18 9.53 -8.19
N GLY A 53 25.63 9.32 -7.00
CA GLY A 53 26.13 9.90 -5.75
C GLY A 53 26.52 8.83 -4.73
N SER A 54 26.93 9.22 -3.55
CA SER A 54 27.29 8.29 -2.48
C SER A 54 26.06 7.55 -1.90
N ARG A 55 24.85 8.09 -2.09
CA ARG A 55 23.59 7.53 -1.57
C ARG A 55 22.61 7.31 -2.70
N ILE A 56 22.27 6.06 -2.97
CA ILE A 56 21.30 5.72 -4.00
C ILE A 56 20.04 5.11 -3.37
N GLY A 57 18.95 5.19 -4.11
CA GLY A 57 17.73 4.43 -3.83
C GLY A 57 17.35 3.63 -5.06
N ILE A 58 16.78 2.44 -4.84
CA ILE A 58 16.24 1.59 -5.88
C ILE A 58 14.78 1.26 -5.56
N ASP A 59 13.90 1.37 -6.55
CA ASP A 59 12.48 1.15 -6.40
C ASP A 59 11.84 0.65 -7.69
N GLU A 60 10.68 0.01 -7.59
CA GLU A 60 9.90 -0.45 -8.73
C GLU A 60 8.74 0.51 -9.00
N THR A 61 8.50 0.74 -10.28
CA THR A 61 7.33 1.53 -10.69
C THR A 61 6.73 0.98 -11.97
N SER A 62 5.43 1.23 -12.16
CA SER A 62 4.74 0.80 -13.37
C SER A 62 4.44 1.99 -14.29
N PHE A 63 4.87 1.88 -15.54
CA PHE A 63 4.50 2.78 -16.63
C PHE A 63 3.88 1.96 -17.77
N CYS A 64 2.74 2.39 -18.28
CA CYS A 64 2.08 1.76 -19.44
C CYS A 64 1.87 0.24 -19.29
N HIS A 65 1.51 -0.23 -18.10
CA HIS A 65 1.32 -1.64 -17.74
C HIS A 65 2.59 -2.50 -17.71
N GLU A 66 3.76 -1.89 -17.89
CA GLU A 66 5.06 -2.52 -17.77
C GLU A 66 5.71 -2.11 -16.45
N LEU A 67 6.52 -3.01 -15.86
CA LEU A 67 7.31 -2.71 -14.67
C LEU A 67 8.69 -2.18 -15.09
N TYR A 68 9.16 -1.21 -14.33
CA TYR A 68 10.49 -0.61 -14.47
C TYR A 68 11.17 -0.53 -13.12
N THR A 69 12.43 -0.84 -13.08
CA THR A 69 13.31 -0.55 -11.94
C THR A 69 13.93 0.83 -12.13
N ILE A 70 13.79 1.69 -11.13
CA ILE A 70 14.39 3.03 -11.11
C ILE A 70 15.51 3.04 -10.07
N VAL A 71 16.69 3.42 -10.51
CA VAL A 71 17.83 3.74 -9.64
C VAL A 71 18.01 5.26 -9.61
N HIS A 72 18.06 5.84 -8.44
CA HIS A 72 18.12 7.29 -8.29
C HIS A 72 19.13 7.73 -7.25
N ASN A 73 19.69 8.91 -7.44
CA ASN A 73 20.47 9.62 -6.46
C ASN A 73 19.55 10.27 -5.42
N LYS A 74 19.73 9.91 -4.16
CA LYS A 74 18.92 10.44 -3.06
C LYS A 74 19.15 11.92 -2.83
N ASP A 75 20.35 12.41 -3.10
CA ASP A 75 20.74 13.81 -2.90
C ASP A 75 20.06 14.75 -3.91
N GLY A 76 19.59 14.23 -5.04
CA GLY A 76 18.80 14.98 -6.01
C GLY A 76 17.38 15.32 -5.55
N HIS A 77 16.87 14.67 -4.49
CA HIS A 77 15.53 14.90 -3.92
C HIS A 77 14.39 14.90 -4.93
N GLY A 78 14.49 14.10 -6.00
CA GLY A 78 13.53 14.02 -7.09
C GLY A 78 13.46 15.30 -7.95
N LYS A 79 14.54 16.05 -8.00
CA LYS A 79 14.76 17.19 -8.92
C LYS A 79 15.74 16.75 -10.01
N LYS A 80 16.33 17.72 -10.71
CA LYS A 80 17.42 17.48 -11.67
C LYS A 80 18.56 16.69 -11.02
N SER A 81 19.21 15.82 -11.76
CA SER A 81 20.28 14.91 -11.30
C SER A 81 19.79 13.81 -10.32
N SER A 82 18.48 13.53 -10.29
CA SER A 82 17.96 12.45 -9.45
C SER A 82 17.98 11.08 -10.15
N ILE A 83 17.66 11.00 -11.44
CA ILE A 83 17.61 9.71 -12.15
C ILE A 83 19.00 9.27 -12.55
N ILE A 84 19.40 8.07 -12.10
CA ILE A 84 20.62 7.39 -12.55
C ILE A 84 20.27 6.40 -13.66
N ALA A 85 19.27 5.57 -13.46
CA ALA A 85 18.83 4.59 -14.44
C ALA A 85 17.31 4.34 -14.36
N ILE A 86 16.71 4.04 -15.51
CA ILE A 86 15.39 3.44 -15.63
C ILE A 86 15.55 2.21 -16.49
N VAL A 87 15.22 1.03 -15.97
CA VAL A 87 15.39 -0.25 -16.69
C VAL A 87 14.07 -0.98 -16.70
N LYS A 88 13.63 -1.46 -17.86
CA LYS A 88 12.43 -2.27 -18.01
C LYS A 88 12.62 -3.62 -17.32
N GLY A 89 11.64 -4.02 -16.50
CA GLY A 89 11.67 -5.26 -15.75
C GLY A 89 12.27 -5.10 -14.36
N VAL A 90 12.33 -6.24 -13.67
CA VAL A 90 12.79 -6.38 -12.28
C VAL A 90 13.74 -7.58 -12.12
N THR A 91 14.09 -8.23 -13.21
CA THR A 91 15.00 -9.39 -13.24
C THR A 91 16.40 -8.90 -12.80
N PRO A 92 17.01 -9.50 -11.77
CA PRO A 92 18.29 -9.03 -11.26
C PRO A 92 19.38 -8.93 -12.32
N HIS A 93 19.56 -9.97 -13.11
CA HIS A 93 20.58 -10.01 -14.17
C HIS A 93 20.40 -8.91 -15.23
N ASP A 94 19.16 -8.71 -15.71
CA ASP A 94 18.89 -7.72 -16.76
C ASP A 94 19.13 -6.30 -16.26
N VAL A 95 18.71 -6.00 -15.02
CA VAL A 95 18.92 -4.68 -14.44
C VAL A 95 20.38 -4.45 -14.09
N ALA A 96 21.05 -5.44 -13.49
CA ALA A 96 22.45 -5.33 -13.14
C ALA A 96 23.32 -5.16 -14.40
N SER A 97 23.04 -5.85 -15.51
CA SER A 97 23.78 -5.72 -16.76
C SER A 97 23.79 -4.29 -17.33
N VAL A 98 22.69 -3.55 -17.14
CA VAL A 98 22.62 -2.12 -17.49
C VAL A 98 23.44 -1.28 -16.51
N LEU A 99 23.32 -1.54 -15.21
CA LEU A 99 24.04 -0.78 -14.19
C LEU A 99 25.56 -1.04 -14.25
N LEU A 100 26.01 -2.20 -14.69
CA LEU A 100 27.41 -2.52 -14.90
C LEU A 100 28.05 -1.72 -16.03
N GLN A 101 27.28 -1.07 -16.91
CA GLN A 101 27.79 -0.12 -17.89
C GLN A 101 28.30 1.19 -17.24
N ILE A 102 27.90 1.46 -15.98
CA ILE A 102 28.47 2.57 -15.21
C ILE A 102 29.93 2.22 -14.88
N PRO A 103 30.90 3.14 -15.09
CA PRO A 103 32.30 2.90 -14.74
C PRO A 103 32.47 2.43 -13.31
N ALA A 104 33.33 1.43 -13.09
CA ALA A 104 33.56 0.84 -11.78
C ALA A 104 33.95 1.89 -10.71
N GLU A 105 34.78 2.88 -11.07
CA GLU A 105 35.17 3.98 -10.18
C GLU A 105 34.00 4.80 -9.66
N GLN A 106 32.94 4.96 -10.48
CA GLN A 106 31.72 5.66 -10.07
C GLN A 106 30.85 4.77 -9.18
N ARG A 107 30.73 3.47 -9.51
CA ARG A 107 29.95 2.50 -8.72
C ARG A 107 30.54 2.30 -7.32
N LEU A 108 31.85 2.30 -7.19
CA LEU A 108 32.57 2.20 -5.90
C LEU A 108 32.38 3.42 -5.00
N LYS A 109 31.92 4.57 -5.52
CA LYS A 109 31.60 5.76 -4.70
C LYS A 109 30.29 5.61 -3.94
N VAL A 110 29.48 4.59 -4.25
CA VAL A 110 28.18 4.38 -3.59
C VAL A 110 28.39 3.75 -2.22
N GLU A 111 28.14 4.52 -1.18
CA GLU A 111 28.25 4.09 0.22
C GLU A 111 26.99 3.33 0.67
N THR A 112 25.79 3.84 0.32
CA THR A 112 24.54 3.27 0.78
C THR A 112 23.52 3.12 -0.35
N ALA A 113 22.78 2.00 -0.35
CA ALA A 113 21.65 1.74 -1.23
C ALA A 113 20.41 1.46 -0.41
N THR A 114 19.40 2.30 -0.52
CA THR A 114 18.12 2.14 0.17
C THR A 114 17.11 1.45 -0.75
N MET A 115 16.41 0.45 -0.23
CA MET A 115 15.44 -0.35 -0.99
C MET A 115 14.30 -0.91 -0.13
N ASP A 116 13.29 -1.46 -0.79
CA ASP A 116 12.23 -2.23 -0.19
C ASP A 116 12.68 -3.61 0.30
N LEU A 117 11.75 -4.38 0.88
CA LEU A 117 11.97 -5.77 1.31
C LEU A 117 11.92 -6.75 0.09
N SER A 118 12.64 -6.44 -0.99
CA SER A 118 12.70 -7.24 -2.22
C SER A 118 14.05 -7.93 -2.36
N ASP A 119 14.06 -9.26 -2.52
CA ASP A 119 15.28 -10.02 -2.79
C ASP A 119 15.84 -9.72 -4.18
N CYS A 120 14.98 -9.44 -5.17
CA CYS A 120 15.43 -9.04 -6.51
C CYS A 120 16.26 -7.76 -6.45
N MET A 121 15.79 -6.73 -5.74
CA MET A 121 16.54 -5.48 -5.59
C MET A 121 17.86 -5.69 -4.85
N ARG A 122 17.84 -6.56 -3.83
CA ARG A 122 19.07 -6.94 -3.10
C ARG A 122 20.10 -7.59 -4.02
N ALA A 123 19.65 -8.50 -4.90
CA ALA A 123 20.53 -9.15 -5.85
C ALA A 123 21.11 -8.14 -6.85
N ILE A 124 20.30 -7.22 -7.39
CA ILE A 124 20.75 -6.13 -8.26
C ILE A 124 21.86 -5.31 -7.61
N VAL A 125 21.63 -4.87 -6.36
CA VAL A 125 22.61 -4.02 -5.65
C VAL A 125 23.89 -4.78 -5.36
N ARG A 126 23.82 -6.04 -4.94
CA ARG A 126 25.00 -6.86 -4.67
C ARG A 126 25.85 -7.10 -5.92
N GLU A 127 25.21 -7.27 -7.07
CA GLU A 127 25.90 -7.48 -8.35
C GLU A 127 26.50 -6.18 -8.90
N ALA A 128 25.71 -5.10 -8.91
CA ALA A 128 26.14 -3.83 -9.50
C ALA A 128 27.02 -2.97 -8.56
N PHE A 129 26.79 -3.04 -7.24
CA PHE A 129 27.45 -2.19 -6.23
C PHE A 129 27.93 -3.02 -5.03
N PRO A 130 28.94 -3.89 -5.18
CA PRO A 130 29.33 -4.90 -4.19
C PRO A 130 29.77 -4.33 -2.85
N GLU A 131 30.39 -3.14 -2.82
CA GLU A 131 30.90 -2.49 -1.61
C GLU A 131 29.84 -1.66 -0.86
N THR A 132 28.62 -1.61 -1.37
CA THR A 132 27.57 -0.74 -0.87
C THR A 132 26.85 -1.34 0.33
N THR A 133 26.65 -0.55 1.38
CA THR A 133 25.80 -0.91 2.53
C THR A 133 24.33 -0.86 2.13
N VAL A 134 23.66 -2.00 2.20
CA VAL A 134 22.22 -2.10 1.94
C VAL A 134 21.43 -1.61 3.15
N VAL A 135 20.46 -0.73 2.92
CA VAL A 135 19.53 -0.23 3.94
C VAL A 135 18.10 -0.58 3.53
N ARG A 136 17.37 -1.32 4.37
CA ARG A 136 15.96 -1.59 4.15
C ARG A 136 15.11 -0.43 4.63
N ASP A 137 14.17 -0.01 3.80
CA ASP A 137 13.28 1.08 4.16
C ASP A 137 12.36 0.69 5.32
N CYS A 138 12.47 1.43 6.42
CA CYS A 138 11.69 1.21 7.65
C CYS A 138 10.18 1.35 7.41
N PHE A 139 9.75 2.17 6.44
CA PHE A 139 8.34 2.31 6.08
C PHE A 139 7.77 0.98 5.57
N HIS A 140 8.51 0.27 4.72
CA HIS A 140 8.11 -1.03 4.19
C HIS A 140 8.10 -2.13 5.25
N VAL A 141 9.01 -2.09 6.22
CA VAL A 141 8.99 -2.97 7.40
C VAL A 141 7.72 -2.77 8.22
N ILE A 142 7.37 -1.51 8.53
CA ILE A 142 6.16 -1.17 9.29
C ILE A 142 4.89 -1.49 8.49
N LYS A 143 4.89 -1.26 7.18
CA LYS A 143 3.80 -1.60 6.26
C LYS A 143 3.55 -3.12 6.26
N ARG A 144 4.61 -3.92 6.15
CA ARG A 144 4.53 -5.38 6.22
C ARG A 144 3.94 -5.85 7.56
N ALA A 145 4.34 -5.25 8.66
CA ALA A 145 3.77 -5.54 9.98
C ALA A 145 2.26 -5.17 10.05
N GLY A 146 1.88 -4.05 9.44
CA GLY A 146 0.48 -3.64 9.32
C GLY A 146 -0.37 -4.59 8.47
N GLU A 147 0.23 -5.26 7.49
CA GLU A 147 -0.45 -6.30 6.68
C GLU A 147 -0.81 -7.52 7.53
N GLY A 148 0.01 -7.91 8.49
CA GLY A 148 -0.34 -8.98 9.44
C GLY A 148 -1.60 -8.67 10.25
N ILE A 149 -1.74 -7.44 10.77
CA ILE A 149 -2.98 -7.01 11.44
C ILE A 149 -4.17 -7.00 10.47
N LYS A 150 -3.96 -6.52 9.24
CA LYS A 150 -4.99 -6.47 8.20
C LYS A 150 -5.50 -7.86 7.85
N GLU A 151 -4.62 -8.85 7.75
CA GLU A 151 -4.99 -10.23 7.47
C GLU A 151 -5.83 -10.83 8.61
N LEU A 152 -5.39 -10.67 9.86
CA LEU A 152 -6.15 -11.08 11.05
C LEU A 152 -7.55 -10.45 11.06
N ARG A 153 -7.62 -9.12 10.88
CA ARG A 153 -8.90 -8.40 10.82
C ARG A 153 -9.82 -8.91 9.72
N LEU A 154 -9.26 -9.20 8.53
CA LEU A 154 -10.06 -9.73 7.40
C LEU A 154 -10.59 -11.13 7.70
N ARG A 155 -9.82 -11.98 8.39
CA ARG A 155 -10.27 -13.30 8.84
C ARG A 155 -11.45 -13.15 9.80
N LEU A 156 -11.33 -12.33 10.84
CA LEU A 156 -12.40 -12.06 11.79
C LEU A 156 -13.66 -11.47 11.12
N LYS A 157 -13.46 -10.57 10.14
CA LYS A 157 -14.59 -10.04 9.37
C LYS A 157 -15.30 -11.11 8.56
N ARG A 158 -14.57 -12.03 7.92
CA ARG A 158 -15.17 -13.14 7.15
C ARG A 158 -15.99 -14.06 8.05
N GLU A 159 -15.51 -14.33 9.26
CA GLU A 159 -16.24 -15.11 10.27
C GLU A 159 -17.53 -14.39 10.69
N ALA A 160 -17.44 -13.11 11.02
CA ALA A 160 -18.61 -12.30 11.37
C ALA A 160 -19.67 -12.25 10.24
N VAL A 161 -19.24 -12.14 8.98
CA VAL A 161 -20.15 -12.19 7.81
C VAL A 161 -20.83 -13.56 7.67
N LYS A 162 -20.08 -14.66 7.89
CA LYS A 162 -20.66 -16.01 7.87
C LYS A 162 -21.74 -16.15 8.96
N ASP A 163 -21.48 -15.66 10.16
CA ASP A 163 -22.46 -15.71 11.26
C ASP A 163 -23.71 -14.88 10.98
N VAL A 164 -23.58 -13.68 10.44
CA VAL A 164 -24.71 -12.85 10.01
C VAL A 164 -25.53 -13.56 8.92
N ASN A 165 -24.88 -14.19 7.96
CA ASN A 165 -25.58 -14.93 6.90
C ASN A 165 -26.32 -16.15 7.46
N ARG A 166 -25.75 -16.86 8.43
CA ARG A 166 -26.41 -17.96 9.14
C ARG A 166 -27.66 -17.46 9.87
N GLN A 167 -27.54 -16.42 10.66
CA GLN A 167 -28.68 -15.81 11.39
C GLN A 167 -29.78 -15.34 10.44
N LYS A 168 -29.40 -14.75 9.29
CA LYS A 168 -30.34 -14.34 8.26
C LYS A 168 -31.09 -15.52 7.63
N ALA A 169 -30.41 -16.64 7.40
CA ALA A 169 -31.06 -17.87 6.90
C ALA A 169 -31.99 -18.47 7.93
N GLU A 170 -31.61 -18.51 9.20
CA GLU A 170 -32.47 -18.98 10.31
C GLU A 170 -33.72 -18.09 10.45
N PHE A 171 -33.55 -16.79 10.36
CA PHE A 171 -34.64 -15.84 10.40
C PHE A 171 -35.66 -16.04 9.22
N ARG A 172 -35.15 -16.33 8.02
CA ARG A 172 -35.96 -16.66 6.86
C ARG A 172 -36.78 -17.93 7.11
N LYS A 173 -36.14 -18.99 7.60
CA LYS A 173 -36.87 -20.25 7.95
C LYS A 173 -37.92 -20.02 9.02
N TYR A 174 -37.64 -19.18 10.01
CA TYR A 174 -38.60 -18.79 11.02
C TYR A 174 -39.84 -18.09 10.41
N LEU A 175 -39.63 -17.11 9.52
CA LEU A 175 -40.74 -16.42 8.82
C LEU A 175 -41.56 -17.35 7.94
N GLU A 176 -40.92 -18.27 7.22
CA GLU A 176 -41.61 -19.30 6.43
C GLU A 176 -42.45 -20.21 7.31
N GLY A 177 -41.92 -20.65 8.46
CA GLY A 177 -42.65 -21.42 9.44
C GLY A 177 -43.91 -20.69 9.97
N LEU A 178 -43.78 -19.39 10.27
CA LEU A 178 -44.89 -18.54 10.67
C LEU A 178 -45.97 -18.40 9.54
N ALA A 179 -45.50 -18.22 8.30
CA ALA A 179 -46.37 -18.12 7.15
C ALA A 179 -47.18 -19.42 6.94
N LYS A 180 -46.54 -20.59 7.04
CA LYS A 180 -47.21 -21.91 6.98
C LYS A 180 -48.23 -22.07 8.09
N LYS A 181 -47.90 -21.76 9.35
CA LYS A 181 -48.87 -21.82 10.48
C LYS A 181 -50.05 -20.89 10.27
N ARG A 182 -49.85 -19.67 9.76
CA ARG A 182 -50.93 -18.72 9.44
C ARG A 182 -51.84 -19.24 8.32
N LYS A 183 -51.26 -19.88 7.28
CA LYS A 183 -52.01 -20.50 6.19
C LYS A 183 -52.89 -21.64 6.70
N GLN A 184 -52.32 -22.57 7.47
CA GLN A 184 -53.05 -23.68 8.10
C GLN A 184 -54.15 -23.19 9.01
N TYR A 185 -53.93 -22.17 9.82
CA TYR A 185 -54.96 -21.57 10.67
C TYR A 185 -56.11 -20.98 9.86
N ARG A 186 -55.84 -20.29 8.75
CA ARG A 186 -56.85 -19.73 7.84
C ARG A 186 -57.69 -20.85 7.19
N GLU A 187 -57.04 -21.92 6.75
CA GLU A 187 -57.72 -23.07 6.15
C GLU A 187 -58.65 -23.80 7.15
N ARG A 188 -58.14 -24.06 8.38
CA ARG A 188 -58.94 -24.62 9.47
C ARG A 188 -60.16 -23.76 9.77
N ARG A 189 -60.02 -22.45 9.85
CA ARG A 189 -61.16 -21.53 10.05
C ARG A 189 -62.15 -21.54 8.91
N LYS A 190 -61.71 -21.68 7.66
CA LYS A 190 -62.59 -21.81 6.50
C LYS A 190 -63.43 -23.12 6.56
N LYS A 191 -62.73 -24.23 6.89
CA LYS A 191 -63.45 -25.55 7.02
C LYS A 191 -64.41 -25.57 8.15
N GLN A 192 -64.20 -24.85 9.25
CA GLN A 192 -65.13 -24.81 10.41
C GLN A 192 -66.33 -23.85 10.24
N GLY A 193 -66.54 -23.26 9.06
CA GLY A 193 -67.70 -22.41 8.77
C GLY A 193 -67.85 -21.19 9.70
N ARG A 194 -66.87 -20.83 10.50
CA ARG A 194 -67.00 -19.74 11.46
C ARG A 194 -67.12 -18.39 10.75
N LYS A 195 -68.40 -17.94 10.63
CA LYS A 195 -68.69 -16.57 10.20
C LYS A 195 -68.08 -15.55 11.12
N ARG A 196 -67.58 -14.46 10.55
CA ARG A 196 -66.99 -13.32 11.29
C ARG A 196 -68.08 -12.78 12.27
N CYS A 197 -67.89 -12.88 13.58
CA CYS A 197 -68.74 -12.23 14.55
C CYS A 197 -68.78 -10.72 14.28
N LYS A 198 -69.89 -10.20 13.77
CA LYS A 198 -70.17 -8.78 13.65
C LYS A 198 -70.46 -8.29 15.09
N GLY A 199 -69.66 -7.33 15.59
CA GLY A 199 -69.98 -6.62 16.83
C GLY A 199 -68.94 -6.66 18.00
N LYS A 200 -67.94 -7.52 18.01
CA LYS A 200 -66.91 -7.45 19.07
C LYS A 200 -65.84 -6.39 18.74
N LYS A 201 -65.65 -5.42 19.67
CA LYS A 201 -64.53 -4.44 19.58
C LYS A 201 -63.24 -5.19 19.38
N ARG A 202 -62.47 -4.82 18.34
CA ARG A 202 -61.12 -5.39 18.08
C ARG A 202 -60.23 -4.99 19.24
N GLY A 203 -59.67 -5.98 19.91
CA GLY A 203 -58.56 -5.75 20.82
C GLY A 203 -57.37 -5.05 20.15
N PRO A 204 -56.36 -4.61 20.92
CA PRO A 204 -55.18 -3.94 20.39
C PRO A 204 -54.58 -4.75 19.23
N LYS A 205 -54.24 -4.07 18.13
CA LYS A 205 -53.60 -4.75 16.99
C LYS A 205 -52.28 -5.33 17.46
N PRO A 206 -52.02 -6.64 17.28
CA PRO A 206 -50.72 -7.19 17.65
C PRO A 206 -49.63 -6.45 16.90
N LYS A 207 -48.52 -6.14 17.62
CA LYS A 207 -47.34 -5.54 16.99
C LYS A 207 -46.95 -6.35 15.74
N ARG A 208 -46.86 -5.68 14.60
CA ARG A 208 -46.39 -6.34 13.37
C ARG A 208 -44.94 -6.76 13.61
N LEU A 209 -44.68 -8.05 13.56
CA LEU A 209 -43.31 -8.58 13.56
C LEU A 209 -42.57 -8.00 12.34
N SER A 210 -41.37 -7.46 12.55
CA SER A 210 -40.50 -7.04 11.47
C SER A 210 -40.29 -8.24 10.53
N THR A 211 -40.42 -8.01 9.24
CA THR A 211 -40.08 -9.00 8.20
C THR A 211 -38.66 -8.80 7.71
N LYS A 212 -38.00 -7.74 8.19
CA LYS A 212 -36.63 -7.38 7.83
C LYS A 212 -35.68 -7.88 8.90
N PHE A 213 -34.69 -8.65 8.48
CA PHE A 213 -33.62 -9.06 9.35
C PHE A 213 -32.71 -7.87 9.65
N GLU A 214 -32.41 -7.62 10.92
CA GLU A 214 -31.45 -6.62 11.36
C GLU A 214 -30.39 -7.32 12.23
N PRO A 215 -29.08 -7.22 11.88
CA PRO A 215 -28.02 -7.77 12.68
C PRO A 215 -27.97 -7.07 14.06
N ALA A 216 -27.49 -7.80 15.06
CA ALA A 216 -27.29 -7.23 16.39
C ALA A 216 -26.28 -6.06 16.33
N LYS A 217 -26.61 -4.98 17.06
CA LYS A 217 -25.75 -3.79 17.18
C LYS A 217 -24.91 -3.87 18.43
N LEU A 218 -23.68 -3.42 18.32
CA LEU A 218 -22.73 -3.23 19.41
C LEU A 218 -23.14 -2.00 20.25
N LYS A 219 -22.49 -1.79 21.40
CA LYS A 219 -22.75 -0.67 22.32
C LYS A 219 -22.65 0.72 21.66
N ASN A 220 -21.80 0.85 20.62
CA ASN A 220 -21.63 2.08 19.83
C ASN A 220 -22.63 2.21 18.66
N GLY A 221 -23.62 1.34 18.55
CA GLY A 221 -24.63 1.35 17.51
C GLY A 221 -24.19 0.76 16.15
N GLU A 222 -22.95 0.38 15.98
CA GLU A 222 -22.46 -0.30 14.78
C GLU A 222 -22.74 -1.81 14.83
N THR A 223 -22.90 -2.46 13.68
CA THR A 223 -22.84 -3.92 13.60
C THR A 223 -21.40 -4.40 13.69
N LEU A 224 -21.16 -5.65 14.10
CA LEU A 224 -19.81 -6.21 14.18
C LEU A 224 -19.07 -6.15 12.83
N VAL A 225 -19.77 -6.41 11.72
CA VAL A 225 -19.20 -6.35 10.35
C VAL A 225 -18.80 -4.91 9.98
N GLU A 226 -19.62 -3.91 10.38
CA GLU A 226 -19.29 -2.50 10.17
C GLU A 226 -18.09 -2.08 11.00
N ALA A 227 -18.04 -2.43 12.29
CA ALA A 227 -16.94 -2.13 13.17
C ALA A 227 -15.62 -2.71 12.65
N LEU A 228 -15.60 -4.00 12.25
CA LEU A 228 -14.45 -4.65 11.63
C LEU A 228 -14.08 -4.08 10.25
N THR A 229 -15.01 -3.45 9.54
CA THR A 229 -14.72 -2.76 8.28
C THR A 229 -14.07 -1.40 8.52
N ARG A 230 -14.65 -0.60 9.41
CA ARG A 230 -14.23 0.77 9.70
C ARG A 230 -12.92 0.86 10.48
N CYS A 231 -12.58 -0.17 11.30
CA CYS A 231 -11.31 -0.18 12.02
C CYS A 231 -10.06 -0.35 11.13
N ARG A 232 -10.23 -0.54 9.81
CA ARG A 232 -9.10 -0.75 8.87
C ARG A 232 -8.02 0.33 8.96
N THR A 233 -8.40 1.59 8.86
CA THR A 233 -7.46 2.73 8.90
C THR A 233 -6.96 3.01 10.31
N GLN A 234 -7.80 2.82 11.30
CA GLN A 234 -7.51 2.99 12.71
C GLN A 234 -6.38 2.07 13.19
N LEU A 235 -6.40 0.78 12.85
CA LEU A 235 -5.35 -0.18 13.21
C LEU A 235 -3.99 0.12 12.56
N GLY A 236 -3.98 0.92 11.50
CA GLY A 236 -2.76 1.44 10.86
C GLY A 236 -2.13 2.63 11.59
N LYS A 237 -2.83 3.26 12.52
CA LYS A 237 -2.39 4.45 13.27
C LYS A 237 -1.94 4.09 14.68
N SER A 238 -1.13 4.95 15.32
CA SER A 238 -0.88 4.89 16.77
C SER A 238 -2.12 5.34 17.57
N ARG A 239 -2.26 4.87 18.81
CA ARG A 239 -3.43 5.15 19.67
C ARG A 239 -3.67 6.66 19.90
N GLU A 240 -2.60 7.45 19.95
CA GLU A 240 -2.66 8.92 20.14
C GLU A 240 -3.38 9.65 19.00
N LYS A 241 -3.35 9.04 17.79
CA LYS A 241 -3.97 9.59 16.58
C LYS A 241 -5.41 9.13 16.38
N TRP A 242 -5.99 8.39 17.33
CA TRP A 242 -7.37 7.93 17.23
C TRP A 242 -8.35 9.01 17.68
N THR A 243 -9.42 9.18 16.91
CA THR A 243 -10.59 9.97 17.34
C THR A 243 -11.35 9.25 18.45
N GLU A 244 -12.21 9.94 19.18
CA GLU A 244 -13.00 9.32 20.28
C GLU A 244 -13.86 8.15 19.77
N LYS A 245 -14.48 8.29 18.59
CA LYS A 245 -15.23 7.20 17.95
C LYS A 245 -14.34 5.99 17.60
N GLU A 246 -13.10 6.22 17.19
CA GLU A 246 -12.13 5.16 16.93
C GLU A 246 -11.69 4.47 18.23
N LYS A 247 -11.49 5.23 19.33
CA LYS A 247 -11.15 4.68 20.65
C LYS A 247 -12.27 3.78 21.19
N GLU A 248 -13.52 4.25 21.12
CA GLU A 248 -14.69 3.48 21.55
C GLU A 248 -14.83 2.18 20.75
N ARG A 249 -14.72 2.25 19.41
CA ARG A 249 -14.75 1.07 18.53
C ARG A 249 -13.62 0.10 18.85
N ALA A 250 -12.40 0.59 19.06
CA ALA A 250 -11.26 -0.23 19.42
C ALA A 250 -11.49 -0.97 20.73
N LYS A 251 -11.98 -0.27 21.75
CA LYS A 251 -12.30 -0.86 23.06
C LYS A 251 -13.25 -2.05 22.91
N ILE A 252 -14.36 -1.85 22.19
CA ILE A 252 -15.35 -2.92 21.96
C ILE A 252 -14.73 -4.09 21.18
N LEU A 253 -13.97 -3.80 20.10
CA LEU A 253 -13.37 -4.86 19.29
C LEU A 253 -12.27 -5.62 20.06
N PHE A 254 -11.53 -4.99 20.93
CA PHE A 254 -10.47 -5.62 21.72
C PHE A 254 -11.05 -6.45 22.87
N GLU A 255 -12.18 -6.02 23.47
CA GLU A 255 -12.94 -6.85 24.39
C GLU A 255 -13.46 -8.14 23.72
N LEU A 256 -13.97 -8.04 22.50
CA LEU A 256 -14.48 -9.18 21.73
C LEU A 256 -13.35 -10.07 21.13
N TYR A 257 -12.24 -9.45 20.76
CA TYR A 257 -11.11 -10.11 20.09
C TYR A 257 -9.78 -9.73 20.73
N PRO A 258 -9.41 -10.31 21.88
CA PRO A 258 -8.13 -10.01 22.55
C PRO A 258 -6.91 -10.25 21.65
N LYS A 259 -6.99 -11.22 20.73
CA LYS A 259 -5.94 -11.47 19.72
C LYS A 259 -5.73 -10.31 18.76
N LEU A 260 -6.76 -9.53 18.46
CA LEU A 260 -6.63 -8.33 17.64
C LEU A 260 -5.90 -7.21 18.38
N GLU A 261 -6.14 -7.08 19.68
CA GLU A 261 -5.40 -6.15 20.55
C GLU A 261 -3.93 -6.56 20.67
N GLU A 262 -3.66 -7.84 20.89
CA GLU A 262 -2.31 -8.39 20.97
C GLU A 262 -1.53 -8.08 19.68
N ALA A 263 -2.12 -8.37 18.50
CA ALA A 263 -1.52 -8.06 17.21
C ALA A 263 -1.22 -6.57 17.06
N TYR A 264 -2.18 -5.72 17.43
CA TYR A 264 -2.02 -4.27 17.37
C TYR A 264 -0.87 -3.79 18.26
N ASN A 265 -0.79 -4.30 19.50
CA ASN A 265 0.25 -3.91 20.46
C ASN A 265 1.64 -4.34 19.96
N LEU A 266 1.79 -5.56 19.45
CA LEU A 266 3.05 -6.05 18.90
C LEU A 266 3.54 -5.20 17.71
N VAL A 267 2.64 -4.81 16.81
CA VAL A 267 3.00 -3.93 15.69
C VAL A 267 3.28 -2.49 16.17
N ASN A 268 2.57 -2.03 17.19
CA ASN A 268 2.84 -0.71 17.76
C ASN A 268 4.19 -0.66 18.47
N ASP A 269 4.59 -1.71 19.19
CA ASP A 269 5.93 -1.84 19.77
C ASP A 269 7.02 -1.71 18.70
N LEU A 270 6.83 -2.35 17.54
CA LEU A 270 7.76 -2.22 16.41
C LEU A 270 7.83 -0.78 15.88
N ARG A 271 6.68 -0.09 15.76
CA ARG A 271 6.64 1.33 15.39
C ARG A 271 7.39 2.22 16.37
N VAL A 272 7.29 1.93 17.67
CA VAL A 272 8.00 2.68 18.71
C VAL A 272 9.51 2.52 18.54
N ILE A 273 10.01 1.31 18.25
CA ILE A 273 11.43 1.08 18.00
C ILE A 273 11.91 1.98 16.84
N PHE A 274 11.25 1.97 15.70
CA PHE A 274 11.65 2.78 14.53
C PHE A 274 11.52 4.30 14.76
N ARG A 275 10.57 4.74 15.57
CA ARG A 275 10.36 6.17 15.88
C ARG A 275 11.33 6.73 16.89
N ASN A 276 11.93 5.89 17.71
CA ASN A 276 12.86 6.34 18.75
C ASN A 276 14.17 6.80 18.12
N LYS A 277 14.32 8.11 18.00
CA LYS A 277 15.51 8.75 17.39
C LYS A 277 16.82 8.57 18.21
N LYS A 278 16.70 8.14 19.47
CA LYS A 278 17.84 7.94 20.38
C LYS A 278 18.49 6.55 20.25
N LEU A 279 17.83 5.62 19.52
CA LEU A 279 18.37 4.28 19.32
C LEU A 279 19.45 4.32 18.24
N ASP A 280 20.64 3.84 18.57
CA ASP A 280 21.67 3.41 17.64
C ASP A 280 21.42 1.97 17.17
N LYS A 281 22.28 1.45 16.32
CA LYS A 281 22.17 0.11 15.74
C LYS A 281 22.16 -0.99 16.81
N GLU A 282 23.05 -0.91 17.82
CA GLU A 282 23.17 -1.92 18.88
C GLU A 282 21.96 -1.90 19.82
N ALA A 283 21.50 -0.74 20.25
CA ALA A 283 20.31 -0.61 21.08
C ALA A 283 19.04 -1.02 20.34
N ALA A 284 18.99 -0.79 19.03
CA ALA A 284 17.91 -1.27 18.18
C ALA A 284 17.89 -2.81 18.09
N LYS A 285 19.05 -3.46 17.94
CA LYS A 285 19.19 -4.92 17.93
C LYS A 285 18.68 -5.54 19.23
N VAL A 286 19.03 -4.95 20.38
CA VAL A 286 18.48 -5.37 21.69
C VAL A 286 16.98 -5.22 21.74
N SER A 287 16.45 -4.12 21.20
CA SER A 287 15.01 -3.86 21.15
C SER A 287 14.27 -4.85 20.27
N PHE A 288 14.82 -5.22 19.10
CA PHE A 288 14.29 -6.27 18.24
C PHE A 288 14.32 -7.64 18.92
N THR A 289 15.40 -7.98 19.62
CA THR A 289 15.49 -9.25 20.37
C THR A 289 14.38 -9.36 21.42
N LYS A 290 14.12 -8.27 22.17
CA LYS A 290 13.00 -8.21 23.12
C LYS A 290 11.63 -8.36 22.41
N TRP A 291 11.47 -7.72 21.24
CA TRP A 291 10.26 -7.82 20.44
C TRP A 291 10.07 -9.24 19.90
N TYR A 292 11.11 -9.90 19.40
CA TYR A 292 11.07 -11.30 18.97
C TYR A 292 10.62 -12.23 20.09
N GLY A 293 11.09 -12.00 21.32
CA GLY A 293 10.66 -12.76 22.50
C GLY A 293 9.16 -12.62 22.79
N LYS A 294 8.60 -11.41 22.61
CA LYS A 294 7.15 -11.19 22.72
C LYS A 294 6.38 -11.92 21.61
N VAL A 295 6.83 -11.82 20.36
CA VAL A 295 6.18 -12.50 19.23
C VAL A 295 6.27 -14.00 19.33
N ALA A 296 7.37 -14.56 19.87
CA ALA A 296 7.52 -16.01 20.06
C ALA A 296 6.45 -16.60 20.99
N LYS A 297 6.06 -15.86 22.04
CA LYS A 297 5.00 -16.24 23.00
C LYS A 297 3.60 -16.12 22.40
N SER A 298 3.42 -15.35 21.33
CA SER A 298 2.14 -15.16 20.65
C SER A 298 1.72 -16.41 19.87
N THR A 299 0.42 -16.62 19.73
CA THR A 299 -0.15 -17.66 18.85
C THR A 299 -0.50 -17.14 17.45
N LEU A 300 -0.24 -15.86 17.18
CA LEU A 300 -0.61 -15.18 15.94
C LEU A 300 0.38 -15.53 14.80
N ARG A 301 -0.04 -16.41 13.91
CA ARG A 301 0.78 -16.82 12.74
C ARG A 301 1.12 -15.64 11.82
N GLU A 302 0.19 -14.70 11.68
CA GLU A 302 0.35 -13.52 10.83
C GLU A 302 1.50 -12.62 11.32
N ILE A 303 1.66 -12.49 12.64
CA ILE A 303 2.74 -11.70 13.24
C ILE A 303 4.04 -12.49 13.31
N LYS A 304 3.98 -13.81 13.47
CA LYS A 304 5.16 -14.68 13.36
C LYS A 304 5.80 -14.60 11.98
N SER A 305 5.00 -14.61 10.91
CA SER A 305 5.51 -14.42 9.53
C SER A 305 6.21 -13.05 9.35
N VAL A 306 5.67 -12.00 9.96
CA VAL A 306 6.33 -10.67 9.97
C VAL A 306 7.68 -10.75 10.70
N LYS A 307 7.72 -11.38 11.88
CA LYS A 307 8.96 -11.56 12.64
C LYS A 307 10.02 -12.31 11.80
N ASP A 308 9.61 -13.37 11.11
CA ASP A 308 10.54 -14.18 10.31
C ASP A 308 11.10 -13.36 9.14
N THR A 309 10.27 -12.53 8.48
CA THR A 309 10.73 -11.59 7.45
C THR A 309 11.72 -10.57 8.02
N ILE A 310 11.42 -9.96 9.18
CA ILE A 310 12.33 -8.97 9.80
C ILE A 310 13.65 -9.63 10.18
N LYS A 311 13.61 -10.83 10.72
CA LYS A 311 14.81 -11.59 11.12
C LYS A 311 15.68 -11.97 9.91
N GLN A 312 15.06 -12.30 8.78
CA GLN A 312 15.77 -12.59 7.53
C GLN A 312 16.63 -11.43 7.04
N TYR A 313 16.15 -10.18 7.22
CA TYR A 313 16.81 -8.96 6.76
C TYR A 313 17.32 -8.10 7.92
N GLU A 314 17.53 -8.68 9.11
CA GLU A 314 17.81 -7.95 10.34
C GLU A 314 18.99 -6.98 10.21
N ASP A 315 20.12 -7.44 9.69
CA ASP A 315 21.31 -6.61 9.56
C ASP A 315 21.08 -5.41 8.62
N GLU A 316 20.38 -5.65 7.49
CA GLU A 316 20.07 -4.60 6.52
C GLU A 316 19.01 -3.61 7.06
N ILE A 317 18.09 -4.08 7.92
CA ILE A 317 17.13 -3.24 8.64
C ILE A 317 17.81 -2.43 9.73
N LEU A 318 18.76 -3.03 10.43
CA LEU A 318 19.54 -2.34 11.47
C LEU A 318 20.41 -1.22 10.92
N ASN A 319 20.88 -1.31 9.66
CA ASN A 319 21.60 -0.23 8.99
C ASN A 319 20.79 1.08 8.88
N TYR A 320 19.45 1.00 8.95
CA TYR A 320 18.61 2.19 9.05
C TYR A 320 18.95 3.06 10.28
N PHE A 321 19.39 2.46 11.39
CA PHE A 321 19.61 3.18 12.64
C PHE A 321 20.91 3.98 12.65
N ASP A 322 21.80 3.77 11.70
CA ASP A 322 23.07 4.53 11.57
C ASP A 322 22.79 5.95 11.05
N LYS A 323 22.19 6.09 9.89
CA LYS A 323 21.94 7.39 9.23
C LYS A 323 20.45 7.74 9.06
N ARG A 324 19.54 6.90 9.52
CA ARG A 324 18.08 7.03 9.38
C ARG A 324 17.61 7.20 7.93
N GLU A 325 18.27 6.52 7.02
CA GLU A 325 17.97 6.61 5.60
C GLU A 325 16.66 5.92 5.24
N THR A 326 15.81 6.62 4.51
CA THR A 326 14.52 6.11 4.01
C THR A 326 14.45 6.20 2.50
N ASN A 327 13.53 5.47 1.88
CA ASN A 327 13.29 5.52 0.43
C ASN A 327 12.26 6.62 0.03
N ALA A 328 12.05 7.62 0.89
CA ALA A 328 11.09 8.71 0.62
C ALA A 328 11.42 9.51 -0.65
N SER A 329 12.70 9.61 -1.02
CA SER A 329 13.13 10.24 -2.27
C SER A 329 12.67 9.46 -3.50
N ALA A 330 12.65 8.13 -3.46
CA ALA A 330 12.09 7.28 -4.51
C ALA A 330 10.58 7.48 -4.66
N GLU A 331 9.86 7.45 -3.54
CA GLU A 331 8.41 7.70 -3.55
C GLU A 331 8.08 9.08 -4.15
N SER A 332 8.86 10.11 -3.77
CA SER A 332 8.72 11.46 -4.32
C SER A 332 8.98 11.49 -5.82
N LEU A 333 10.08 10.91 -6.29
CA LEU A 333 10.43 10.83 -7.71
C LEU A 333 9.36 10.06 -8.50
N ASN A 334 8.96 8.89 -8.02
CA ASN A 334 7.91 8.07 -8.63
C ASN A 334 6.58 8.82 -8.73
N SER A 335 6.22 9.57 -7.69
CA SER A 335 5.02 10.40 -7.68
C SER A 335 5.09 11.51 -8.73
N LYS A 336 6.23 12.22 -8.84
CA LYS A 336 6.47 13.27 -9.84
C LYS A 336 6.42 12.71 -11.26
N MET A 337 7.06 11.57 -11.52
CA MET A 337 7.04 10.92 -12.83
C MET A 337 5.62 10.45 -13.21
N LYS A 338 4.85 9.90 -12.26
CA LYS A 338 3.44 9.53 -12.47
C LYS A 338 2.57 10.76 -12.75
N CYS A 339 2.79 11.86 -12.04
CA CYS A 339 2.10 13.13 -12.27
C CYS A 339 2.43 13.67 -13.67
N PHE A 340 3.70 13.68 -14.04
CA PHE A 340 4.15 14.10 -15.38
C PHE A 340 3.53 13.24 -16.48
N ARG A 341 3.53 11.92 -16.32
CA ARG A 341 2.83 11.00 -17.23
C ARG A 341 1.33 11.30 -17.34
N SER A 342 0.68 11.59 -16.22
CA SER A 342 -0.74 11.92 -16.18
C SER A 342 -1.05 13.23 -16.91
N SER A 343 -0.17 14.24 -16.79
CA SER A 343 -0.32 15.53 -17.50
C SER A 343 -0.23 15.34 -19.03
N MET A 344 0.52 14.34 -19.49
CA MET A 344 0.62 13.97 -20.90
C MET A 344 -0.60 13.14 -21.41
N ARG A 345 -1.61 12.90 -20.57
CA ARG A 345 -2.80 12.08 -20.86
C ARG A 345 -2.48 10.64 -21.31
N GLY A 346 -1.45 10.07 -20.72
CA GLY A 346 -0.88 8.79 -21.09
C GLY A 346 0.33 8.93 -22.03
N VAL A 347 1.09 7.85 -22.11
CA VAL A 347 2.32 7.81 -22.90
C VAL A 347 2.13 6.80 -24.01
N ARG A 348 2.18 7.26 -25.27
CA ARG A 348 2.22 6.40 -26.45
C ARG A 348 3.65 6.11 -26.89
N ASP A 349 4.54 7.08 -26.71
CA ASP A 349 5.95 7.01 -27.07
C ASP A 349 6.79 6.97 -25.78
N ILE A 350 7.15 5.76 -25.36
CA ILE A 350 7.93 5.51 -24.14
C ILE A 350 9.34 6.10 -24.25
N PRO A 351 10.10 5.93 -25.37
CA PRO A 351 11.40 6.56 -25.55
C PRO A 351 11.36 8.08 -25.36
N PHE A 352 10.36 8.76 -25.94
CA PHE A 352 10.23 10.21 -25.79
C PHE A 352 9.85 10.61 -24.36
N PHE A 353 9.00 9.84 -23.69
CA PHE A 353 8.68 10.07 -22.28
C PHE A 353 9.93 9.95 -21.40
N PHE A 354 10.76 8.92 -21.61
CA PHE A 354 11.99 8.78 -20.83
C PHE A 354 13.02 9.83 -21.18
N TYR A 355 13.15 10.22 -22.45
CA TYR A 355 13.95 11.38 -22.82
C TYR A 355 13.56 12.61 -22.00
N ARG A 356 12.27 12.95 -22.01
CA ARG A 356 11.74 14.08 -21.24
C ARG A 356 11.97 13.93 -19.73
N SER A 357 11.80 12.72 -19.22
CA SER A 357 12.05 12.43 -17.79
C SER A 357 13.52 12.62 -17.43
N MET A 358 14.43 12.23 -18.33
CA MET A 358 15.87 12.44 -18.16
C MET A 358 16.26 13.92 -18.26
N MET A 359 15.57 14.73 -19.08
CA MET A 359 15.82 16.18 -19.15
C MET A 359 15.37 16.90 -17.88
N VAL A 360 14.23 16.48 -17.29
CA VAL A 360 13.63 17.16 -16.13
C VAL A 360 14.19 16.65 -14.80
N PHE A 361 14.43 15.37 -14.66
CA PHE A 361 14.78 14.72 -13.39
C PHE A 361 16.18 14.04 -13.42
N GLY A 362 16.73 13.85 -14.60
CA GLY A 362 18.03 13.24 -14.84
C GLY A 362 19.20 14.22 -14.92
#